data_a732958716a963bc5a6ce254103ab6ea
#
_entry.id   a732958716a963bc5a6ce254103ab6ea
#
_cell.length_a   1.000
_cell.length_b   1.000
_cell.length_c   1.000
_cell.angle_alpha   90.00
_cell.angle_beta   90.00
_cell.angle_gamma   90.00
#
_symmetry.space_group_name_H-M   'P 1'
#
loop_
_entity.id
_entity.type
_entity.pdbx_description
1 polymer ?
#
loop_
_entity_poly.entity_id
_entity_poly.type
_entity_poly.pdbx_seq_one_letter_code
_entity_poly.pdbx_strand_id
1 'polypeptide(L)'
;MSAPSNTNPSLDTRLIHSEYEAPAGFASLTTPIHHVSTVVFPNIAETRSRAGHDVYTYGLHGTPTSLELAIQIAALEGGTRSLLTPSGLASIALVNLAFLKSGDHVLIPDNVYRPSREMTERLLHGLGITADFYGVMIGANIASMIKPNTRLMWIESPGSITMEVPDVRALVAAARERGVLTAIDNTWSAGVYLRAFDLGIDISVQALTKYVAGHSDLLMGSVTARKPELIDRLFAVRRAMGMGVGPDDVFLALRGLTTMMVRLRAHEAATLKVAGWLRDRPEVKRLLHPAFPDCPGHENWKRDFSGSSGLFSVILDERFTPSSVDAMIDGLRWFKIGYSWGGVASLAVTYRRDVYANPSLRNEPGTLLRLHIGLESVDDLIADLEAGLGRLKT
;
A
#
# COMPACT_ATOMS: atom_id res chain seq x y z
N MET A 1 38.90 -18.76 14.60
CA MET A 1 37.53 -18.43 14.15
C MET A 1 37.54 -16.94 13.82
N SER A 2 37.43 -16.58 12.53
CA SER A 2 37.39 -15.19 12.07
C SER A 2 36.10 -14.54 12.58
N ALA A 3 36.20 -13.31 13.11
CA ALA A 3 35.04 -12.52 13.53
C ALA A 3 34.05 -12.39 12.36
N PRO A 4 32.74 -12.47 12.62
CA PRO A 4 31.75 -12.28 11.57
C PRO A 4 31.90 -10.87 11.00
N SER A 5 31.95 -10.77 9.67
CA SER A 5 31.94 -9.50 8.95
C SER A 5 30.69 -8.72 9.35
N ASN A 6 30.89 -7.47 9.77
CA ASN A 6 29.82 -6.54 10.24
C ASN A 6 29.01 -6.04 9.02
N THR A 7 28.40 -6.96 8.26
CA THR A 7 27.48 -6.64 7.16
C THR A 7 26.06 -6.71 7.69
N ASN A 8 25.31 -5.61 7.59
CA ASN A 8 23.88 -5.63 7.88
C ASN A 8 23.22 -6.77 7.09
N PRO A 9 22.46 -7.66 7.75
CA PRO A 9 21.82 -8.78 7.08
C PRO A 9 20.83 -8.29 6.02
N SER A 10 20.63 -9.10 4.97
CA SER A 10 19.66 -8.81 3.92
C SER A 10 18.25 -8.66 4.50
N LEU A 11 17.35 -8.00 3.75
CA LEU A 11 15.95 -7.85 4.15
C LEU A 11 15.29 -9.21 4.38
N ASP A 12 15.53 -10.19 3.50
CA ASP A 12 15.02 -11.57 3.66
C ASP A 12 15.37 -12.15 5.03
N THR A 13 16.62 -12.04 5.45
CA THR A 13 17.08 -12.54 6.74
C THR A 13 16.42 -11.81 7.89
N ARG A 14 16.32 -10.48 7.83
CA ARG A 14 15.71 -9.68 8.91
C ARG A 14 14.23 -9.95 9.11
N LEU A 15 13.47 -10.22 8.03
CA LEU A 15 12.04 -10.54 8.13
C LEU A 15 11.76 -11.93 8.71
N ILE A 16 12.74 -12.83 8.68
CA ILE A 16 12.63 -14.17 9.29
C ILE A 16 12.98 -14.14 10.78
N HIS A 17 13.93 -13.30 11.18
CA HIS A 17 14.43 -13.23 12.55
C HIS A 17 13.79 -12.09 13.31
N SER A 18 12.93 -12.47 14.28
CA SER A 18 12.31 -11.54 15.23
C SER A 18 13.31 -11.05 16.28
N GLU A 19 13.20 -9.81 16.70
CA GLU A 19 13.91 -9.25 17.85
C GLU A 19 13.20 -9.57 19.18
N TYR A 20 12.14 -10.38 19.16
CA TYR A 20 11.41 -10.76 20.36
C TYR A 20 12.29 -11.60 21.28
N GLU A 21 12.44 -11.13 22.52
CA GLU A 21 13.12 -11.86 23.59
C GLU A 21 12.13 -12.75 24.34
N ALA A 22 12.29 -14.06 24.20
CA ALA A 22 11.47 -15.03 24.92
C ALA A 22 11.83 -15.05 26.41
N PRO A 23 10.87 -15.41 27.30
CA PRO A 23 11.15 -15.60 28.72
C PRO A 23 12.29 -16.61 28.98
N ALA A 24 13.05 -16.41 30.05
CA ALA A 24 14.16 -17.29 30.41
C ALA A 24 13.71 -18.75 30.48
N GLY A 25 14.45 -19.63 29.81
CA GLY A 25 14.16 -21.05 29.76
C GLY A 25 13.13 -21.50 28.71
N PHE A 26 12.59 -20.56 27.91
CA PHE A 26 11.69 -20.86 26.81
C PHE A 26 12.13 -20.15 25.53
N ALA A 27 12.83 -20.85 24.66
CA ALA A 27 13.23 -20.34 23.37
C ALA A 27 12.13 -20.68 22.32
N SER A 28 11.54 -19.67 21.72
CA SER A 28 10.54 -19.80 20.65
C SER A 28 10.96 -19.00 19.43
N LEU A 29 10.79 -19.57 18.24
CA LEU A 29 10.99 -18.86 16.97
C LEU A 29 9.82 -17.93 16.62
N THR A 30 8.70 -18.05 17.34
CA THR A 30 7.46 -17.35 17.05
C THR A 30 7.12 -16.37 18.17
N THR A 31 6.84 -15.14 17.83
CA THR A 31 6.32 -14.12 18.76
C THR A 31 4.99 -14.58 19.36
N PRO A 32 4.81 -14.60 20.68
CA PRO A 32 3.54 -14.99 21.32
C PRO A 32 2.41 -14.00 21.00
N ILE A 33 1.18 -14.51 21.06
CA ILE A 33 -0.02 -13.67 20.96
C ILE A 33 -0.39 -13.19 22.38
N HIS A 34 -0.35 -11.90 22.58
CA HIS A 34 -0.73 -11.27 23.86
C HIS A 34 -2.10 -10.62 23.75
N HIS A 35 -3.12 -11.27 24.34
CA HIS A 35 -4.45 -10.70 24.52
C HIS A 35 -4.47 -9.88 25.80
N VAL A 36 -4.57 -8.54 25.70
CA VAL A 36 -4.58 -7.66 26.86
C VAL A 36 -5.40 -6.39 26.61
N SER A 37 -6.21 -6.02 27.57
CA SER A 37 -6.75 -4.65 27.68
C SER A 37 -6.05 -3.88 28.79
N THR A 38 -5.96 -4.46 29.98
CA THR A 38 -5.39 -3.81 31.18
C THR A 38 -3.96 -4.28 31.42
N VAL A 39 -3.04 -3.34 31.50
CA VAL A 39 -1.65 -3.56 31.91
C VAL A 39 -1.53 -3.23 33.41
N VAL A 40 -0.94 -4.13 34.18
CA VAL A 40 -0.76 -3.98 35.63
C VAL A 40 0.59 -3.28 35.93
N PHE A 41 0.59 -2.38 36.90
CA PHE A 41 1.77 -1.66 37.35
C PHE A 41 2.15 -2.10 38.76
N PRO A 42 3.44 -2.22 39.11
CA PRO A 42 3.91 -2.58 40.43
C PRO A 42 3.49 -1.61 41.54
N ASN A 43 3.36 -0.32 41.21
CA ASN A 43 2.98 0.73 42.13
C ASN A 43 2.43 1.96 41.39
N ILE A 44 1.83 2.89 42.15
CA ILE A 44 1.24 4.12 41.60
C ILE A 44 2.28 5.08 40.98
N ALA A 45 3.51 5.07 41.47
CA ALA A 45 4.56 5.96 40.91
C ALA A 45 4.86 5.54 39.45
N GLU A 46 4.89 4.25 39.14
CA GLU A 46 5.09 3.76 37.77
C GLU A 46 3.96 4.11 36.81
N THR A 47 2.73 4.23 37.27
CA THR A 47 1.62 4.68 36.41
C THR A 47 1.84 6.11 35.89
N ARG A 48 2.61 6.92 36.61
CA ARG A 48 2.89 8.33 36.28
C ARG A 48 4.22 8.51 35.54
N SER A 49 5.16 7.60 35.73
CA SER A 49 6.49 7.65 35.10
C SER A 49 6.55 7.03 33.71
N ARG A 50 5.69 6.07 33.40
CA ARG A 50 5.68 5.42 32.10
C ARG A 50 5.06 6.34 31.06
N ALA A 51 5.92 7.00 30.29
CA ALA A 51 5.56 7.83 29.15
C ALA A 51 6.38 7.41 27.94
N GLY A 52 5.79 7.54 26.73
CA GLY A 52 6.47 7.18 25.47
C GLY A 52 5.67 6.19 24.63
N HIS A 53 6.25 5.84 23.49
CA HIS A 53 5.58 5.00 22.49
C HIS A 53 5.84 3.49 22.66
N ASP A 54 6.91 3.13 23.40
CA ASP A 54 7.35 1.74 23.60
C ASP A 54 7.05 1.23 25.01
N VAL A 55 6.13 1.88 25.71
CA VAL A 55 5.75 1.52 27.07
C VAL A 55 4.38 0.90 27.11
N TYR A 56 4.26 -0.21 27.81
CA TYR A 56 3.00 -0.89 28.00
C TYR A 56 2.21 -0.17 29.09
N THR A 57 1.13 0.50 28.72
CA THR A 57 0.25 1.21 29.65
C THR A 57 -1.20 0.75 29.55
N TYR A 58 -1.63 0.32 28.37
CA TYR A 58 -2.95 -0.18 28.07
C TYR A 58 -2.92 -0.94 26.71
N GLY A 59 -3.70 -1.98 26.54
CA GLY A 59 -3.67 -2.82 25.34
C GLY A 59 -3.86 -2.05 24.03
N LEU A 60 -4.70 -1.00 24.01
CA LEU A 60 -4.87 -0.12 22.86
C LEU A 60 -3.56 0.54 22.39
N HIS A 61 -2.65 0.84 23.34
CA HIS A 61 -1.41 1.54 23.03
C HIS A 61 -0.34 0.65 22.43
N GLY A 62 -0.41 -0.64 22.72
CA GLY A 62 0.49 -1.66 22.18
C GLY A 62 0.62 -2.86 23.12
N THR A 63 0.94 -3.99 22.54
CA THR A 63 1.29 -5.24 23.22
C THR A 63 2.65 -5.69 22.68
N PRO A 64 3.36 -6.63 23.30
CA PRO A 64 4.57 -7.18 22.71
C PRO A 64 4.36 -7.67 21.28
N THR A 65 3.22 -8.32 20.98
CA THR A 65 2.88 -8.79 19.62
C THR A 65 2.75 -7.64 18.63
N SER A 66 2.00 -6.58 18.99
CA SER A 66 1.74 -5.46 18.07
C SER A 66 2.95 -4.54 17.89
N LEU A 67 3.79 -4.38 18.93
CA LEU A 67 5.01 -3.60 18.82
C LEU A 67 6.05 -4.32 17.96
N GLU A 68 6.16 -5.64 18.05
CA GLU A 68 7.03 -6.44 17.18
C GLU A 68 6.68 -6.21 15.70
N LEU A 69 5.41 -6.34 15.32
CA LEU A 69 4.99 -6.05 13.93
C LEU A 69 5.31 -4.60 13.53
N ALA A 70 5.04 -3.64 14.41
CA ALA A 70 5.30 -2.23 14.14
C ALA A 70 6.80 -1.95 13.91
N ILE A 71 7.69 -2.58 14.69
CA ILE A 71 9.15 -2.50 14.54
C ILE A 71 9.57 -3.09 13.19
N GLN A 72 9.08 -4.28 12.84
CA GLN A 72 9.43 -4.92 11.57
C GLN A 72 8.95 -4.12 10.36
N ILE A 73 7.73 -3.55 10.39
CA ILE A 73 7.24 -2.68 9.32
C ILE A 73 8.06 -1.39 9.22
N ALA A 74 8.44 -0.77 10.34
CA ALA A 74 9.30 0.41 10.32
C ALA A 74 10.65 0.09 9.67
N ALA A 75 11.28 -1.03 10.03
CA ALA A 75 12.54 -1.48 9.45
C ALA A 75 12.39 -1.82 7.96
N LEU A 76 11.28 -2.47 7.57
CA LEU A 76 10.94 -2.79 6.18
C LEU A 76 10.93 -1.53 5.32
N GLU A 77 10.23 -0.49 5.75
CA GLU A 77 10.09 0.76 5.01
C GLU A 77 11.30 1.70 5.16
N GLY A 78 12.19 1.42 6.10
CA GLY A 78 13.30 2.31 6.44
C GLY A 78 12.87 3.54 7.23
N GLY A 79 11.76 3.45 7.97
CA GLY A 79 11.30 4.45 8.91
C GLY A 79 11.90 4.27 10.31
N THR A 80 11.61 5.21 11.20
CA THR A 80 11.98 5.11 12.62
C THR A 80 10.90 4.37 13.42
N ARG A 81 9.63 4.59 13.06
CA ARG A 81 8.49 3.98 13.74
C ARG A 81 7.30 3.81 12.82
N SER A 82 6.59 2.70 13.02
CA SER A 82 5.27 2.45 12.43
C SER A 82 4.19 2.40 13.50
N LEU A 83 3.00 2.83 13.14
CA LEU A 83 1.78 2.73 13.94
C LEU A 83 0.78 1.86 13.18
N LEU A 84 0.27 0.83 13.84
CA LEU A 84 -0.74 -0.06 13.26
C LEU A 84 -2.13 0.56 13.37
N THR A 85 -2.95 0.32 12.35
CA THR A 85 -4.33 0.80 12.23
C THR A 85 -5.26 -0.33 11.77
N PRO A 86 -6.59 -0.24 12.03
CA PRO A 86 -7.54 -1.31 11.69
C PRO A 86 -7.66 -1.63 10.19
N SER A 87 -7.22 -0.73 9.31
CA SER A 87 -7.23 -0.92 7.85
C SER A 87 -6.32 0.08 7.15
N GLY A 88 -6.01 -0.15 5.87
CA GLY A 88 -5.29 0.83 5.05
C GLY A 88 -6.01 2.18 4.96
N LEU A 89 -7.35 2.17 4.81
CA LEU A 89 -8.13 3.42 4.81
C LEU A 89 -8.06 4.15 6.17
N ALA A 90 -8.01 3.41 7.27
CA ALA A 90 -7.81 4.00 8.60
C ALA A 90 -6.42 4.64 8.72
N SER A 91 -5.39 4.10 8.05
CA SER A 91 -4.07 4.74 7.97
C SER A 91 -4.14 6.09 7.26
N ILE A 92 -4.83 6.15 6.12
CA ILE A 92 -5.04 7.40 5.37
C ILE A 92 -5.83 8.41 6.21
N ALA A 93 -6.90 7.97 6.88
CA ALA A 93 -7.69 8.81 7.79
C ALA A 93 -6.85 9.35 8.95
N LEU A 94 -6.00 8.51 9.56
CA LEU A 94 -5.11 8.91 10.63
C LEU A 94 -4.17 10.03 10.20
N VAL A 95 -3.54 9.93 9.03
CA VAL A 95 -2.65 10.97 8.49
C VAL A 95 -3.42 12.27 8.25
N ASN A 96 -4.58 12.20 7.59
CA ASN A 96 -5.39 13.38 7.34
C ASN A 96 -5.80 14.08 8.63
N LEU A 97 -6.33 13.35 9.61
CA LEU A 97 -6.78 13.90 10.90
C LEU A 97 -5.63 14.40 11.78
N ALA A 98 -4.44 13.83 11.59
CA ALA A 98 -3.26 14.28 12.33
C ALA A 98 -2.71 15.62 11.79
N PHE A 99 -2.79 15.88 10.50
CA PHE A 99 -2.07 17.00 9.89
C PHE A 99 -2.96 18.05 9.22
N LEU A 100 -4.28 17.84 9.18
CA LEU A 100 -5.24 18.77 8.61
C LEU A 100 -6.25 19.23 9.67
N LYS A 101 -6.67 20.48 9.56
CA LYS A 101 -7.75 21.09 10.35
C LYS A 101 -8.63 21.96 9.45
N SER A 102 -9.76 22.40 9.97
CA SER A 102 -10.65 23.33 9.25
C SER A 102 -9.87 24.55 8.71
N GLY A 103 -10.11 24.89 7.45
CA GLY A 103 -9.42 25.93 6.71
C GLY A 103 -8.14 25.48 6.00
N ASP A 104 -7.62 24.29 6.25
CA ASP A 104 -6.46 23.75 5.54
C ASP A 104 -6.85 23.19 4.15
N HIS A 105 -5.85 23.02 3.31
CA HIS A 105 -5.96 22.46 1.96
C HIS A 105 -5.05 21.25 1.80
N VAL A 106 -5.51 20.25 1.05
CA VAL A 106 -4.77 19.03 0.70
C VAL A 106 -4.75 18.83 -0.81
N LEU A 107 -3.59 18.41 -1.34
CA LEU A 107 -3.43 17.96 -2.73
C LEU A 107 -3.47 16.44 -2.79
N ILE A 108 -4.24 15.89 -3.73
CA ILE A 108 -4.48 14.45 -3.86
C ILE A 108 -4.34 14.06 -5.34
N PRO A 109 -3.68 12.94 -5.70
CA PRO A 109 -3.61 12.51 -7.08
C PRO A 109 -4.99 12.07 -7.60
N ASP A 110 -5.29 12.35 -8.86
CA ASP A 110 -6.60 12.05 -9.45
C ASP A 110 -6.87 10.55 -9.64
N ASN A 111 -5.81 9.72 -9.66
CA ASN A 111 -5.88 8.27 -9.71
C ASN A 111 -5.75 7.58 -8.33
N VAL A 112 -5.92 8.34 -7.24
CA VAL A 112 -5.87 7.82 -5.87
C VAL A 112 -6.87 6.69 -5.64
N TYR A 113 -6.58 5.79 -4.71
CA TYR A 113 -7.48 4.76 -4.20
C TYR A 113 -8.87 5.36 -3.91
N ARG A 114 -9.91 4.83 -4.58
CA ARG A 114 -11.25 5.42 -4.59
C ARG A 114 -11.83 5.71 -3.21
N PRO A 115 -11.76 4.82 -2.20
CA PRO A 115 -12.24 5.15 -0.87
C PRO A 115 -11.54 6.35 -0.21
N SER A 116 -10.27 6.63 -0.55
CA SER A 116 -9.57 7.84 -0.11
C SER A 116 -10.19 9.09 -0.74
N ARG A 117 -10.55 9.04 -2.04
CA ARG A 117 -11.28 10.11 -2.70
C ARG A 117 -12.63 10.36 -2.05
N GLU A 118 -13.43 9.30 -1.84
CA GLU A 118 -14.74 9.40 -1.22
C GLU A 118 -14.67 9.94 0.22
N MET A 119 -13.66 9.53 0.98
CA MET A 119 -13.39 10.09 2.31
C MET A 119 -13.08 11.59 2.22
N THR A 120 -12.29 12.02 1.25
CA THR A 120 -11.95 13.43 1.03
C THR A 120 -13.19 14.25 0.69
N GLU A 121 -13.98 13.81 -0.27
CA GLU A 121 -15.17 14.51 -0.76
C GLU A 121 -16.29 14.60 0.28
N ARG A 122 -16.37 13.63 1.21
CA ARG A 122 -17.44 13.57 2.21
C ARG A 122 -16.97 13.99 3.60
N LEU A 123 -15.94 13.31 4.14
CA LEU A 123 -15.51 13.52 5.52
C LEU A 123 -14.65 14.79 5.66
N LEU A 124 -13.59 14.93 4.87
CA LEU A 124 -12.69 16.07 5.00
C LEU A 124 -13.40 17.38 4.63
N HIS A 125 -14.22 17.37 3.59
CA HIS A 125 -15.03 18.53 3.23
C HIS A 125 -16.00 18.92 4.37
N GLY A 126 -16.64 17.94 5.00
CA GLY A 126 -17.52 18.15 6.16
C GLY A 126 -16.78 18.73 7.38
N LEU A 127 -15.48 18.52 7.50
CA LEU A 127 -14.60 19.10 8.53
C LEU A 127 -14.05 20.48 8.13
N GLY A 128 -14.46 21.05 7.00
CA GLY A 128 -13.99 22.34 6.51
C GLY A 128 -12.58 22.31 5.90
N ILE A 129 -12.12 21.15 5.47
CA ILE A 129 -10.85 20.96 4.77
C ILE A 129 -11.13 20.95 3.27
N THR A 130 -10.38 21.75 2.51
CA THR A 130 -10.49 21.81 1.05
C THR A 130 -9.48 20.90 0.37
N ALA A 131 -9.83 20.37 -0.81
CA ALA A 131 -8.95 19.50 -1.57
C ALA A 131 -8.96 19.85 -3.06
N ASP A 132 -7.81 19.77 -3.70
CA ASP A 132 -7.69 19.74 -5.15
C ASP A 132 -7.10 18.40 -5.60
N PHE A 133 -7.64 17.88 -6.71
CA PHE A 133 -7.11 16.67 -7.34
C PHE A 133 -6.18 17.07 -8.49
N TYR A 134 -4.95 16.58 -8.45
CA TYR A 134 -3.94 16.87 -9.45
C TYR A 134 -3.71 15.69 -10.40
N GLY A 135 -3.40 16.00 -11.66
CA GLY A 135 -3.04 14.98 -12.65
C GLY A 135 -1.71 14.31 -12.28
N VAL A 136 -1.71 12.98 -12.25
CA VAL A 136 -0.59 12.16 -11.74
C VAL A 136 0.74 12.51 -12.42
N MET A 137 0.73 12.78 -13.72
CA MET A 137 1.93 13.06 -14.52
C MET A 137 2.32 14.54 -14.54
N ILE A 138 1.81 15.34 -13.59
CA ILE A 138 2.04 16.81 -13.54
C ILE A 138 3.51 17.18 -13.27
N GLY A 139 4.27 16.30 -12.60
CA GLY A 139 5.67 16.53 -12.25
C GLY A 139 5.89 17.84 -11.47
N ALA A 140 6.92 18.60 -11.81
CA ALA A 140 7.27 19.85 -11.12
C ALA A 140 6.18 20.93 -11.21
N ASN A 141 5.28 20.87 -12.20
CA ASN A 141 4.19 21.83 -12.36
C ASN A 141 3.19 21.79 -11.18
N ILE A 142 3.25 20.77 -10.32
CA ILE A 142 2.48 20.71 -9.08
C ILE A 142 2.68 21.96 -8.20
N ALA A 143 3.83 22.62 -8.30
CA ALA A 143 4.13 23.85 -7.57
C ALA A 143 3.08 24.95 -7.79
N SER A 144 2.43 25.01 -8.95
CA SER A 144 1.37 25.98 -9.27
C SER A 144 0.05 25.69 -8.56
N MET A 145 -0.16 24.46 -8.07
CA MET A 145 -1.37 24.06 -7.34
C MET A 145 -1.23 24.21 -5.82
N ILE A 146 0.00 24.44 -5.32
CA ILE A 146 0.24 24.61 -3.88
C ILE A 146 -0.26 25.99 -3.44
N LYS A 147 -1.30 26.02 -2.62
CA LYS A 147 -1.91 27.22 -2.03
C LYS A 147 -1.23 27.60 -0.71
N PRO A 148 -1.39 28.85 -0.20
CA PRO A 148 -0.82 29.25 1.08
C PRO A 148 -1.29 28.43 2.29
N ASN A 149 -2.48 27.82 2.20
CA ASN A 149 -3.07 26.94 3.21
C ASN A 149 -2.92 25.45 2.89
N THR A 150 -2.17 25.07 1.85
CA THR A 150 -1.84 23.64 1.60
C THR A 150 -0.93 23.14 2.71
N ARG A 151 -1.30 22.03 3.35
CA ARG A 151 -0.55 21.42 4.46
C ARG A 151 -0.06 20.02 4.15
N LEU A 152 -0.76 19.31 3.27
CA LEU A 152 -0.47 17.91 2.95
C LEU A 152 -0.61 17.69 1.43
N MET A 153 0.30 16.90 0.88
CA MET A 153 0.24 16.37 -0.46
C MET A 153 0.30 14.85 -0.40
N TRP A 154 -0.76 14.19 -0.85
CA TRP A 154 -0.79 12.75 -1.04
C TRP A 154 -0.14 12.38 -2.36
N ILE A 155 0.52 11.24 -2.37
CA ILE A 155 1.11 10.58 -3.54
C ILE A 155 0.65 9.12 -3.51
N GLU A 156 0.38 8.53 -4.66
CA GLU A 156 0.15 7.10 -4.81
C GLU A 156 0.97 6.62 -6.01
N SER A 157 1.82 5.63 -5.81
CA SER A 157 2.78 5.21 -6.83
C SER A 157 3.06 3.71 -6.78
N PRO A 158 2.70 2.98 -7.85
CA PRO A 158 1.84 3.37 -8.96
C PRO A 158 0.43 3.75 -8.52
N GLY A 159 -0.28 4.52 -9.34
CA GLY A 159 -1.66 4.88 -9.03
C GLY A 159 -2.63 3.72 -9.06
N SER A 160 -3.69 3.83 -8.29
CA SER A 160 -4.73 2.80 -8.20
C SER A 160 -5.39 2.58 -9.56
N ILE A 161 -5.57 1.33 -9.96
CA ILE A 161 -6.25 0.88 -11.19
C ILE A 161 -5.45 1.17 -12.46
N THR A 162 -4.99 2.40 -12.67
CA THR A 162 -4.44 2.88 -13.95
C THR A 162 -2.91 2.82 -14.04
N MET A 163 -2.26 2.50 -12.93
CA MET A 163 -0.84 2.13 -12.82
C MET A 163 0.18 3.19 -13.27
N GLU A 164 -0.20 4.45 -13.47
CA GLU A 164 0.76 5.52 -13.76
C GLU A 164 1.73 5.71 -12.60
N VAL A 165 2.99 5.97 -12.94
CA VAL A 165 4.05 6.22 -11.95
C VAL A 165 4.44 7.69 -12.00
N PRO A 166 4.05 8.51 -11.00
CA PRO A 166 4.41 9.93 -10.95
C PRO A 166 5.91 10.13 -10.78
N ASP A 167 6.39 11.33 -11.12
CA ASP A 167 7.73 11.77 -10.71
C ASP A 167 7.69 12.17 -9.22
N VAL A 168 7.85 11.16 -8.33
CA VAL A 168 7.83 11.36 -6.88
C VAL A 168 8.87 12.38 -6.43
N ARG A 169 10.07 12.39 -7.06
CA ARG A 169 11.14 13.33 -6.70
C ARG A 169 10.76 14.77 -6.97
N ALA A 170 10.14 15.05 -8.12
CA ALA A 170 9.67 16.38 -8.48
C ALA A 170 8.53 16.85 -7.58
N LEU A 171 7.59 15.97 -7.24
CA LEU A 171 6.50 16.27 -6.29
C LEU A 171 7.02 16.60 -4.89
N VAL A 172 7.95 15.80 -4.38
CA VAL A 172 8.58 16.00 -3.06
C VAL A 172 9.39 17.30 -3.02
N ALA A 173 10.15 17.60 -4.09
CA ALA A 173 10.91 18.84 -4.17
C ALA A 173 10.00 20.07 -4.08
N ALA A 174 8.94 20.11 -4.89
CA ALA A 174 7.98 21.20 -4.90
C ALA A 174 7.25 21.38 -3.55
N ALA A 175 6.87 20.27 -2.91
CA ALA A 175 6.24 20.29 -1.58
C ALA A 175 7.20 20.86 -0.52
N ARG A 176 8.45 20.40 -0.51
CA ARG A 176 9.49 20.83 0.43
C ARG A 176 9.78 22.31 0.34
N GLU A 177 9.88 22.87 -0.88
CA GLU A 177 10.09 24.31 -1.10
C GLU A 177 8.99 25.20 -0.49
N ARG A 178 7.80 24.64 -0.32
CA ARG A 178 6.63 25.34 0.22
C ARG A 178 6.26 24.91 1.65
N GLY A 179 7.08 24.06 2.28
CA GLY A 179 6.83 23.54 3.64
C GLY A 179 5.56 22.67 3.75
N VAL A 180 5.18 21.99 2.66
CA VAL A 180 4.04 21.07 2.61
C VAL A 180 4.52 19.66 2.94
N LEU A 181 3.84 18.96 3.86
CA LEU A 181 4.12 17.57 4.17
C LEU A 181 3.73 16.67 3.01
N THR A 182 4.51 15.60 2.81
CA THR A 182 4.24 14.58 1.80
C THR A 182 3.87 13.25 2.47
N ALA A 183 2.79 12.64 2.01
CA ALA A 183 2.40 11.28 2.38
C ALA A 183 2.23 10.42 1.12
N ILE A 184 2.68 9.17 1.18
CA ILE A 184 2.55 8.22 0.08
C ILE A 184 1.79 6.98 0.51
N ASP A 185 0.88 6.50 -0.35
CA ASP A 185 0.40 5.12 -0.28
C ASP A 185 1.40 4.22 -1.01
N ASN A 186 2.13 3.44 -0.22
CA ASN A 186 3.22 2.57 -0.67
C ASN A 186 2.79 1.08 -0.71
N THR A 187 1.49 0.82 -0.71
CA THR A 187 0.93 -0.53 -0.62
C THR A 187 1.34 -1.42 -1.80
N TRP A 188 1.36 -0.89 -3.04
CA TRP A 188 1.70 -1.66 -4.22
C TRP A 188 3.14 -2.18 -4.19
N SER A 189 4.06 -1.40 -3.67
CA SER A 189 5.48 -1.76 -3.53
C SER A 189 5.77 -2.62 -2.31
N ALA A 190 4.78 -2.84 -1.43
CA ALA A 190 4.91 -3.53 -0.14
C ALA A 190 6.01 -2.95 0.77
N GLY A 191 6.39 -1.67 0.60
CA GLY A 191 7.52 -1.06 1.28
C GLY A 191 8.90 -1.58 0.85
N VAL A 192 8.94 -2.52 -0.10
CA VAL A 192 10.16 -3.18 -0.58
C VAL A 192 10.67 -2.53 -1.87
N TYR A 193 9.80 -2.45 -2.88
CA TYR A 193 10.21 -2.03 -4.21
C TYR A 193 10.40 -0.53 -4.36
N LEU A 194 9.75 0.28 -3.53
CA LEU A 194 9.94 1.73 -3.45
C LEU A 194 10.40 2.15 -2.06
N ARG A 195 11.60 2.70 -1.97
CA ARG A 195 12.18 3.24 -0.74
C ARG A 195 11.71 4.69 -0.55
N ALA A 196 10.45 4.88 -0.14
CA ALA A 196 9.78 6.18 -0.11
C ALA A 196 10.55 7.25 0.68
N PHE A 197 11.11 6.92 1.84
CA PHE A 197 11.86 7.87 2.66
C PHE A 197 13.18 8.31 2.02
N ASP A 198 13.77 7.49 1.15
CA ASP A 198 15.01 7.84 0.44
C ASP A 198 14.73 8.82 -0.71
N LEU A 199 13.46 8.93 -1.14
CA LEU A 199 12.97 9.96 -2.04
C LEU A 199 12.57 11.25 -1.32
N GLY A 200 12.61 11.27 0.01
CA GLY A 200 12.30 12.44 0.83
C GLY A 200 10.84 12.57 1.26
N ILE A 201 10.05 11.51 1.12
CA ILE A 201 8.69 11.44 1.66
C ILE A 201 8.72 11.56 3.20
N ASP A 202 7.76 12.26 3.77
CA ASP A 202 7.66 12.45 5.23
C ASP A 202 6.91 11.30 5.90
N ILE A 203 5.87 10.75 5.27
CA ILE A 203 4.97 9.74 5.83
C ILE A 203 4.67 8.68 4.77
N SER A 204 4.82 7.39 5.12
CA SER A 204 4.43 6.27 4.29
C SER A 204 3.25 5.53 4.92
N VAL A 205 2.24 5.17 4.12
CA VAL A 205 1.16 4.29 4.57
C VAL A 205 1.14 3.01 3.74
N GLN A 206 0.71 1.93 4.38
CA GLN A 206 0.44 0.67 3.71
C GLN A 206 -0.85 0.04 4.20
N ALA A 207 -1.56 -0.63 3.29
CA ALA A 207 -2.53 -1.64 3.65
C ALA A 207 -1.82 -2.98 3.86
N LEU A 208 -1.50 -3.33 5.10
CA LEU A 208 -0.89 -4.62 5.45
C LEU A 208 -1.77 -5.80 5.06
N THR A 209 -3.06 -5.56 4.84
CA THR A 209 -4.06 -6.43 4.21
C THR A 209 -3.56 -7.11 2.93
N LYS A 210 -2.64 -6.46 2.20
CA LYS A 210 -2.17 -6.90 0.89
C LYS A 210 -0.98 -7.87 1.03
N TYR A 211 0.18 -7.53 0.49
CA TYR A 211 1.34 -8.43 0.44
C TYR A 211 1.92 -8.81 1.81
N VAL A 212 1.82 -7.93 2.81
CA VAL A 212 2.32 -8.25 4.17
C VAL A 212 1.55 -9.44 4.73
N ALA A 213 0.23 -9.39 4.81
CA ALA A 213 -0.59 -10.54 5.20
C ALA A 213 -0.52 -11.66 4.15
N GLY A 214 -0.81 -11.33 2.89
CA GLY A 214 -0.61 -12.20 1.73
C GLY A 214 -1.57 -13.39 1.59
N HIS A 215 -2.59 -13.50 2.44
CA HIS A 215 -3.50 -14.66 2.47
C HIS A 215 -4.98 -14.28 2.36
N SER A 216 -5.31 -12.99 2.18
CA SER A 216 -6.68 -12.47 2.03
C SER A 216 -7.59 -12.72 3.24
N ASP A 217 -7.02 -12.78 4.44
CA ASP A 217 -7.66 -13.26 5.67
C ASP A 217 -7.71 -12.20 6.79
N LEU A 218 -7.10 -11.01 6.61
CA LEU A 218 -7.12 -9.94 7.60
C LEU A 218 -7.24 -8.54 6.99
N LEU A 219 -7.65 -7.58 7.79
CA LEU A 219 -7.66 -6.15 7.50
C LEU A 219 -6.73 -5.43 8.47
N MET A 220 -5.72 -4.75 7.96
CA MET A 220 -4.80 -3.95 8.76
C MET A 220 -4.11 -2.90 7.90
N GLY A 221 -3.70 -1.80 8.52
CA GLY A 221 -2.85 -0.80 7.90
C GLY A 221 -1.70 -0.39 8.80
N SER A 222 -0.76 0.35 8.23
CA SER A 222 0.33 0.97 8.96
C SER A 222 0.58 2.39 8.48
N VAL A 223 1.07 3.23 9.40
CA VAL A 223 1.60 4.56 9.12
C VAL A 223 3.01 4.61 9.65
N THR A 224 3.97 4.86 8.78
CA THR A 224 5.40 4.91 9.11
C THR A 224 5.94 6.32 8.93
N ALA A 225 6.80 6.78 9.85
CA ALA A 225 7.50 8.06 9.75
C ALA A 225 8.93 7.96 10.31
N ARG A 226 9.77 8.94 9.94
CA ARG A 226 11.16 9.07 10.49
C ARG A 226 11.27 10.13 11.56
N LYS A 227 10.53 11.24 11.45
CA LYS A 227 10.66 12.41 12.32
C LYS A 227 9.85 12.23 13.60
N PRO A 228 10.46 12.43 14.80
CA PRO A 228 9.77 12.26 16.08
C PRO A 228 8.49 13.08 16.19
N GLU A 229 8.51 14.34 15.76
CA GLU A 229 7.35 15.24 15.83
C GLU A 229 6.15 14.77 15.02
N LEU A 230 6.39 14.05 13.89
CA LEU A 230 5.32 13.44 13.09
C LEU A 230 4.78 12.21 13.82
N ILE A 231 5.67 11.39 14.38
CA ILE A 231 5.32 10.18 15.14
C ILE A 231 4.46 10.55 16.35
N ASP A 232 4.87 11.55 17.13
CA ASP A 232 4.14 12.01 18.33
C ASP A 232 2.71 12.45 17.97
N ARG A 233 2.56 13.20 16.88
CA ARG A 233 1.27 13.68 16.43
C ARG A 233 0.37 12.56 15.92
N LEU A 234 0.91 11.64 15.12
CA LEU A 234 0.20 10.45 14.67
C LEU A 234 -0.25 9.58 15.85
N PHE A 235 0.62 9.35 16.82
CA PHE A 235 0.33 8.58 18.01
C PHE A 235 -0.78 9.20 18.87
N ALA A 236 -0.75 10.52 19.07
CA ALA A 236 -1.77 11.24 19.83
C ALA A 236 -3.16 11.10 19.18
N VAL A 237 -3.25 11.28 17.86
CA VAL A 237 -4.53 11.14 17.12
C VAL A 237 -5.00 9.69 17.08
N ARG A 238 -4.11 8.73 16.84
CA ARG A 238 -4.44 7.29 16.88
C ARG A 238 -5.06 6.90 18.22
N ARG A 239 -4.49 7.38 19.35
CA ARG A 239 -5.03 7.15 20.69
C ARG A 239 -6.40 7.80 20.89
N ALA A 240 -6.53 9.06 20.49
CA ALA A 240 -7.79 9.81 20.60
C ALA A 240 -8.94 9.17 19.81
N MET A 241 -8.61 8.57 18.65
CA MET A 241 -9.57 7.85 17.80
C MET A 241 -9.84 6.40 18.24
N GLY A 242 -9.11 5.89 19.25
CA GLY A 242 -9.27 4.51 19.71
C GLY A 242 -8.90 3.47 18.63
N MET A 243 -7.98 3.79 17.73
CA MET A 243 -7.57 2.89 16.64
C MET A 243 -6.70 1.74 17.16
N GLY A 244 -7.33 0.66 17.60
CA GLY A 244 -6.68 -0.58 18.02
C GLY A 244 -6.66 -1.62 16.91
N VAL A 245 -5.82 -2.65 17.07
CA VAL A 245 -5.74 -3.83 16.20
C VAL A 245 -5.87 -5.10 17.04
N GLY A 246 -6.52 -6.11 16.50
CA GLY A 246 -6.67 -7.42 17.17
C GLY A 246 -5.32 -8.15 17.21
N PRO A 247 -4.95 -8.78 18.34
CA PRO A 247 -3.66 -9.44 18.45
C PRO A 247 -3.55 -10.68 17.54
N ASP A 248 -4.64 -11.35 17.23
CA ASP A 248 -4.67 -12.48 16.30
C ASP A 248 -4.39 -12.01 14.86
N ASP A 249 -4.99 -10.90 14.43
CA ASP A 249 -4.70 -10.30 13.12
C ASP A 249 -3.24 -9.84 13.03
N VAL A 250 -2.70 -9.28 14.12
CA VAL A 250 -1.29 -8.90 14.20
C VAL A 250 -0.39 -10.11 14.03
N PHE A 251 -0.73 -11.22 14.69
CA PHE A 251 0.03 -12.48 14.56
C PHE A 251 -0.02 -13.03 13.12
N LEU A 252 -1.18 -13.01 12.48
CA LEU A 252 -1.31 -13.41 11.08
C LEU A 252 -0.48 -12.53 10.16
N ALA A 253 -0.44 -11.21 10.40
CA ALA A 253 0.42 -10.29 9.66
C ALA A 253 1.91 -10.60 9.87
N LEU A 254 2.36 -10.85 11.10
CA LEU A 254 3.73 -11.29 11.41
C LEU A 254 4.07 -12.58 10.66
N ARG A 255 3.19 -13.57 10.69
CA ARG A 255 3.35 -14.83 9.97
C ARG A 255 3.46 -14.62 8.46
N GLY A 256 2.62 -13.75 7.89
CA GLY A 256 2.68 -13.39 6.48
C GLY A 256 3.99 -12.70 6.10
N LEU A 257 4.47 -11.81 6.96
CA LEU A 257 5.69 -11.04 6.73
C LEU A 257 6.92 -11.92 6.53
N THR A 258 7.05 -13.01 7.28
CA THR A 258 8.22 -13.93 7.18
C THR A 258 8.37 -14.57 5.79
N THR A 259 7.29 -14.74 5.03
CA THR A 259 7.30 -15.31 3.68
C THR A 259 7.08 -14.27 2.58
N MET A 260 6.95 -12.99 2.94
CA MET A 260 6.56 -11.96 1.99
C MET A 260 7.51 -11.84 0.80
N MET A 261 8.83 -11.89 1.04
CA MET A 261 9.82 -11.76 -0.05
C MET A 261 9.75 -12.91 -1.05
N VAL A 262 9.52 -14.14 -0.58
CA VAL A 262 9.35 -15.31 -1.46
C VAL A 262 8.09 -15.16 -2.31
N ARG A 263 6.98 -14.73 -1.70
CA ARG A 263 5.72 -14.50 -2.41
C ARG A 263 5.82 -13.34 -3.41
N LEU A 264 6.44 -12.22 -3.03
CA LEU A 264 6.62 -11.07 -3.92
C LEU A 264 7.41 -11.45 -5.17
N ARG A 265 8.52 -12.21 -5.05
CA ARG A 265 9.30 -12.68 -6.20
C ARG A 265 8.48 -13.62 -7.10
N ALA A 266 7.67 -14.49 -6.51
CA ALA A 266 6.79 -15.36 -7.27
C ALA A 266 5.70 -14.57 -8.01
N HIS A 267 5.04 -13.62 -7.34
CA HIS A 267 4.09 -12.71 -7.95
C HIS A 267 4.71 -11.92 -9.11
N GLU A 268 5.87 -11.30 -8.90
CA GLU A 268 6.57 -10.53 -9.94
C GLU A 268 6.87 -11.40 -11.16
N ALA A 269 7.52 -12.55 -10.96
CA ALA A 269 7.91 -13.44 -12.06
C ALA A 269 6.69 -13.94 -12.85
N ALA A 270 5.63 -14.34 -12.15
CA ALA A 270 4.38 -14.78 -12.79
C ALA A 270 3.69 -13.62 -13.54
N THR A 271 3.61 -12.45 -12.90
CA THR A 271 2.96 -11.27 -13.48
C THR A 271 3.65 -10.81 -14.75
N LEU A 272 4.98 -10.73 -14.76
CA LEU A 272 5.72 -10.33 -15.96
C LEU A 272 5.49 -11.27 -17.15
N LYS A 273 5.36 -12.58 -16.90
CA LYS A 273 5.03 -13.55 -17.95
C LYS A 273 3.60 -13.37 -18.47
N VAL A 274 2.61 -13.28 -17.58
CA VAL A 274 1.20 -13.09 -17.96
C VAL A 274 1.00 -11.75 -18.68
N ALA A 275 1.58 -10.67 -18.14
CA ALA A 275 1.49 -9.33 -18.74
C ALA A 275 2.17 -9.27 -20.12
N GLY A 276 3.35 -9.89 -20.26
CA GLY A 276 4.03 -10.00 -21.56
C GLY A 276 3.19 -10.75 -22.59
N TRP A 277 2.59 -11.88 -22.19
CA TRP A 277 1.70 -12.64 -23.05
C TRP A 277 0.45 -11.83 -23.45
N LEU A 278 -0.17 -11.11 -22.51
CA LEU A 278 -1.33 -10.24 -22.77
C LEU A 278 -1.00 -9.08 -23.70
N ARG A 279 0.18 -8.46 -23.56
CA ARG A 279 0.61 -7.35 -24.43
C ARG A 279 0.59 -7.74 -25.92
N ASP A 280 0.92 -8.99 -26.24
CA ASP A 280 1.02 -9.48 -27.60
C ASP A 280 -0.32 -10.01 -28.14
N ARG A 281 -1.43 -9.85 -27.41
CA ARG A 281 -2.77 -10.28 -27.83
C ARG A 281 -3.50 -9.18 -28.62
N PRO A 282 -4.13 -9.51 -29.75
CA PRO A 282 -4.90 -8.56 -30.57
C PRO A 282 -6.16 -8.04 -29.88
N GLU A 283 -6.60 -8.67 -28.81
CA GLU A 283 -7.71 -8.24 -27.96
C GLU A 283 -7.30 -7.14 -26.99
N VAL A 284 -6.01 -6.98 -26.71
CA VAL A 284 -5.45 -6.01 -25.75
C VAL A 284 -4.98 -4.78 -26.50
N LYS A 285 -5.65 -3.66 -26.25
CA LYS A 285 -5.29 -2.36 -26.81
C LYS A 285 -4.09 -1.74 -26.10
N ARG A 286 -4.02 -1.90 -24.79
CA ARG A 286 -2.96 -1.31 -23.97
C ARG A 286 -2.70 -2.12 -22.70
N LEU A 287 -1.43 -2.31 -22.38
CA LEU A 287 -0.96 -2.85 -21.12
C LEU A 287 -0.60 -1.71 -20.17
N LEU A 288 -1.13 -1.74 -18.95
CA LEU A 288 -0.85 -0.79 -17.87
C LEU A 288 -0.13 -1.54 -16.75
N HIS A 289 1.18 -1.73 -16.93
CA HIS A 289 2.07 -2.34 -15.94
C HIS A 289 3.38 -1.56 -15.91
N PRO A 290 3.82 -1.03 -14.75
CA PRO A 290 4.96 -0.12 -14.65
C PRO A 290 6.26 -0.61 -15.29
N ALA A 291 6.51 -1.92 -15.28
CA ALA A 291 7.70 -2.53 -15.88
C ALA A 291 7.72 -2.52 -17.42
N PHE A 292 6.64 -2.11 -18.08
CA PHE A 292 6.56 -2.06 -19.54
C PHE A 292 6.53 -0.62 -20.05
N PRO A 293 7.22 -0.34 -21.18
CA PRO A 293 7.39 1.03 -21.70
C PRO A 293 6.07 1.77 -22.01
N ASP A 294 5.01 1.04 -22.34
CA ASP A 294 3.70 1.63 -22.68
C ASP A 294 2.95 2.18 -21.46
N CYS A 295 3.40 1.84 -20.23
CA CYS A 295 2.80 2.36 -19.01
C CYS A 295 3.28 3.79 -18.73
N PRO A 296 2.37 4.74 -18.48
CA PRO A 296 2.79 6.11 -18.18
C PRO A 296 3.67 6.16 -16.93
N GLY A 297 4.83 6.80 -17.06
CA GLY A 297 5.81 6.90 -15.98
C GLY A 297 6.74 5.68 -15.84
N HIS A 298 6.84 4.82 -16.87
CA HIS A 298 7.79 3.71 -16.90
C HIS A 298 9.23 4.14 -16.53
N GLU A 299 9.71 5.27 -17.05
CA GLU A 299 11.06 5.77 -16.73
C GLU A 299 11.20 6.19 -15.26
N ASN A 300 10.13 6.68 -14.62
CA ASN A 300 10.11 6.96 -13.18
C ASN A 300 10.17 5.64 -12.39
N TRP A 301 9.40 4.63 -12.81
CA TRP A 301 9.47 3.29 -12.20
C TRP A 301 10.87 2.70 -12.32
N LYS A 302 11.45 2.70 -13.50
CA LYS A 302 12.80 2.17 -13.76
C LYS A 302 13.88 2.88 -12.94
N ARG A 303 13.71 4.17 -12.68
CA ARG A 303 14.64 4.95 -11.87
C ARG A 303 14.51 4.70 -10.38
N ASP A 304 13.29 4.56 -9.87
CA ASP A 304 12.99 4.66 -8.43
C ASP A 304 12.57 3.34 -7.79
N PHE A 305 12.14 2.34 -8.58
CA PHE A 305 11.71 1.04 -8.07
C PHE A 305 12.76 -0.05 -8.31
N SER A 306 12.84 -0.99 -7.38
CA SER A 306 13.73 -2.15 -7.49
C SER A 306 13.05 -3.40 -8.06
N GLY A 307 11.75 -3.35 -8.33
CA GLY A 307 10.95 -4.48 -8.83
C GLY A 307 9.50 -4.11 -9.02
N SER A 308 8.67 -5.11 -9.27
CA SER A 308 7.23 -4.96 -9.50
C SER A 308 6.41 -5.99 -8.73
N SER A 309 5.13 -5.72 -8.59
CA SER A 309 4.21 -6.58 -7.83
C SER A 309 3.22 -7.33 -8.73
N GLY A 310 2.31 -8.08 -8.13
CA GLY A 310 1.34 -8.93 -8.81
C GLY A 310 0.13 -8.22 -9.41
N LEU A 311 0.04 -6.88 -9.30
CA LEU A 311 -1.14 -6.11 -9.70
C LEU A 311 -0.85 -5.23 -10.90
N PHE A 312 -1.68 -5.35 -11.94
CA PHE A 312 -1.64 -4.50 -13.13
C PHE A 312 -3.01 -4.42 -13.81
N SER A 313 -3.11 -3.64 -14.88
CA SER A 313 -4.34 -3.52 -15.66
C SER A 313 -4.06 -3.65 -17.16
N VAL A 314 -5.09 -3.98 -17.91
CA VAL A 314 -5.11 -3.92 -19.36
C VAL A 314 -6.36 -3.18 -19.83
N ILE A 315 -6.28 -2.53 -20.97
CA ILE A 315 -7.44 -2.00 -21.68
C ILE A 315 -7.68 -2.90 -22.87
N LEU A 316 -8.84 -3.56 -22.89
CA LEU A 316 -9.29 -4.35 -24.00
C LEU A 316 -9.80 -3.45 -25.12
N ASP A 317 -9.66 -3.92 -26.37
CA ASP A 317 -10.05 -3.19 -27.56
C ASP A 317 -11.54 -2.80 -27.52
N GLU A 318 -11.87 -1.61 -28.01
CA GLU A 318 -13.22 -1.04 -28.02
C GLU A 318 -14.22 -1.79 -28.88
N ARG A 319 -13.76 -2.67 -29.77
CA ARG A 319 -14.64 -3.59 -30.54
C ARG A 319 -15.42 -4.54 -29.63
N PHE A 320 -14.92 -4.79 -28.41
CA PHE A 320 -15.60 -5.64 -27.44
C PHE A 320 -16.50 -4.81 -26.52
N THR A 321 -17.78 -5.19 -26.45
CA THR A 321 -18.71 -4.52 -25.55
C THR A 321 -18.39 -4.80 -24.09
N PRO A 322 -18.70 -3.87 -23.15
CA PRO A 322 -18.48 -4.13 -21.72
C PRO A 322 -19.15 -5.41 -21.22
N SER A 323 -20.35 -5.72 -21.70
CA SER A 323 -21.05 -6.97 -21.35
C SER A 323 -20.35 -8.23 -21.87
N SER A 324 -19.71 -8.16 -23.05
CA SER A 324 -18.88 -9.26 -23.57
C SER A 324 -17.65 -9.49 -22.68
N VAL A 325 -17.03 -8.41 -22.20
CA VAL A 325 -15.88 -8.51 -21.29
C VAL A 325 -16.31 -9.04 -19.92
N ASP A 326 -17.45 -8.58 -19.37
CA ASP A 326 -17.99 -9.11 -18.12
C ASP A 326 -18.27 -10.62 -18.24
N ALA A 327 -18.91 -11.08 -19.33
CA ALA A 327 -19.14 -12.49 -19.57
C ALA A 327 -17.83 -13.31 -19.77
N MET A 328 -16.80 -12.70 -20.33
CA MET A 328 -15.46 -13.30 -20.39
C MET A 328 -14.94 -13.57 -18.97
N ILE A 329 -14.99 -12.55 -18.09
CA ILE A 329 -14.50 -12.65 -16.70
C ILE A 329 -15.33 -13.66 -15.89
N ASP A 330 -16.66 -13.61 -16.01
CA ASP A 330 -17.57 -14.56 -15.33
C ASP A 330 -17.27 -16.01 -15.67
N GLY A 331 -16.73 -16.27 -16.86
CA GLY A 331 -16.37 -17.60 -17.34
C GLY A 331 -14.93 -18.04 -16.99
N LEU A 332 -14.11 -17.22 -16.32
CA LEU A 332 -12.77 -17.63 -15.89
C LEU A 332 -12.86 -18.66 -14.75
N ARG A 333 -11.98 -19.63 -14.79
CA ARG A 333 -11.94 -20.72 -13.82
C ARG A 333 -11.08 -20.40 -12.61
N TRP A 334 -9.87 -19.90 -12.87
CA TRP A 334 -8.84 -19.68 -11.84
C TRP A 334 -8.86 -18.27 -11.31
N PHE A 335 -9.10 -17.27 -12.14
CA PHE A 335 -9.29 -15.91 -11.66
C PHE A 335 -10.64 -15.78 -10.96
N LYS A 336 -10.62 -15.28 -9.71
CA LYS A 336 -11.84 -14.99 -8.96
C LYS A 336 -12.20 -13.50 -9.09
N ILE A 337 -13.48 -13.18 -8.99
CA ILE A 337 -13.96 -11.81 -9.05
C ILE A 337 -13.85 -11.19 -7.66
N GLY A 338 -13.07 -10.11 -7.54
CA GLY A 338 -12.87 -9.45 -6.26
C GLY A 338 -12.08 -8.16 -6.36
N TYR A 339 -12.33 -7.24 -5.43
CA TYR A 339 -11.69 -5.91 -5.42
C TYR A 339 -10.34 -5.86 -4.72
N SER A 340 -9.91 -6.87 -4.00
CA SER A 340 -8.61 -6.91 -3.34
C SER A 340 -7.50 -7.39 -4.28
N TRP A 341 -6.31 -7.60 -3.72
CA TRP A 341 -5.11 -8.12 -4.36
C TRP A 341 -4.03 -8.43 -3.31
N GLY A 342 -2.91 -8.99 -3.73
CA GLY A 342 -1.77 -9.30 -2.86
C GLY A 342 -1.87 -10.61 -2.11
N GLY A 343 -2.97 -11.37 -2.29
CA GLY A 343 -3.16 -12.71 -1.74
C GLY A 343 -2.66 -13.81 -2.68
N VAL A 344 -2.85 -15.06 -2.26
CA VAL A 344 -2.38 -16.26 -2.98
C VAL A 344 -3.18 -16.57 -4.25
N ALA A 345 -4.44 -16.13 -4.32
CA ALA A 345 -5.34 -16.42 -5.45
C ALA A 345 -5.37 -15.25 -6.44
N SER A 346 -5.39 -15.58 -7.74
CA SER A 346 -5.55 -14.61 -8.83
C SER A 346 -6.95 -14.01 -8.86
N LEU A 347 -7.01 -12.69 -9.10
CA LEU A 347 -8.26 -11.94 -9.16
C LEU A 347 -8.37 -11.15 -10.47
N ALA A 348 -9.59 -11.02 -10.96
CA ALA A 348 -9.93 -10.21 -12.12
C ALA A 348 -11.17 -9.36 -11.81
N VAL A 349 -11.18 -8.09 -12.26
CA VAL A 349 -12.33 -7.22 -12.15
C VAL A 349 -12.31 -6.17 -13.23
N THR A 350 -13.48 -5.90 -13.83
CA THR A 350 -13.65 -4.83 -14.80
C THR A 350 -13.95 -3.50 -14.12
N TYR A 351 -13.55 -2.41 -14.75
CA TYR A 351 -13.88 -1.06 -14.30
C TYR A 351 -14.56 -0.29 -15.42
N ARG A 352 -15.67 0.33 -15.10
CA ARG A 352 -16.40 1.20 -16.03
C ARG A 352 -15.73 2.58 -16.09
N ARG A 353 -15.78 3.23 -17.25
CA ARG A 353 -15.14 4.53 -17.50
C ARG A 353 -15.58 5.64 -16.56
N ASP A 354 -16.85 5.63 -16.18
CA ASP A 354 -17.44 6.60 -15.25
C ASP A 354 -16.89 6.50 -13.82
N VAL A 355 -16.19 5.40 -13.52
CA VAL A 355 -15.57 5.14 -12.21
C VAL A 355 -14.14 5.67 -12.16
N TYR A 356 -13.51 5.97 -13.33
CA TYR A 356 -12.14 6.48 -13.36
C TYR A 356 -12.09 7.96 -13.05
N ALA A 357 -11.33 8.28 -12.02
CA ALA A 357 -11.07 9.67 -11.67
C ALA A 357 -10.06 10.32 -12.63
N ASN A 358 -9.17 9.52 -13.25
CA ASN A 358 -8.13 10.02 -14.15
C ASN A 358 -8.72 10.50 -15.51
N PRO A 359 -8.68 11.81 -15.81
CA PRO A 359 -9.23 12.36 -17.05
C PRO A 359 -8.58 11.79 -18.31
N SER A 360 -7.29 11.45 -18.28
CA SER A 360 -6.55 10.95 -19.44
C SER A 360 -7.02 9.56 -19.87
N LEU A 361 -7.44 8.72 -18.93
CA LEU A 361 -7.94 7.38 -19.20
C LEU A 361 -9.47 7.31 -19.31
N ARG A 362 -10.17 8.31 -18.78
CA ARG A 362 -11.63 8.41 -18.91
C ARG A 362 -12.07 8.47 -20.38
N ASN A 363 -11.24 9.06 -21.24
CA ASN A 363 -11.50 9.22 -22.67
C ASN A 363 -10.87 8.10 -23.54
N GLU A 364 -10.08 7.20 -22.98
CA GLU A 364 -9.49 6.10 -23.74
C GLU A 364 -10.55 5.03 -24.02
N PRO A 365 -10.85 4.70 -25.31
CA PRO A 365 -11.86 3.72 -25.63
C PRO A 365 -11.40 2.30 -25.27
N GLY A 366 -12.36 1.45 -24.88
CA GLY A 366 -12.12 0.07 -24.43
C GLY A 366 -12.60 -0.19 -23.00
N THR A 367 -12.53 -1.42 -22.55
CA THR A 367 -12.88 -1.82 -21.17
C THR A 367 -11.61 -2.07 -20.38
N LEU A 368 -11.45 -1.41 -19.24
CA LEU A 368 -10.32 -1.66 -18.35
C LEU A 368 -10.59 -2.89 -17.49
N LEU A 369 -9.66 -3.82 -17.54
CA LEU A 369 -9.59 -5.01 -16.72
C LEU A 369 -8.38 -4.93 -15.81
N ARG A 370 -8.58 -4.98 -14.49
CA ARG A 370 -7.51 -5.10 -13.52
C ARG A 370 -7.33 -6.56 -13.13
N LEU A 371 -6.08 -7.00 -13.17
CA LEU A 371 -5.65 -8.34 -12.82
C LEU A 371 -4.71 -8.30 -11.62
N HIS A 372 -4.92 -9.21 -10.69
CA HIS A 372 -3.94 -9.61 -9.71
C HIS A 372 -3.52 -11.04 -9.99
N ILE A 373 -2.23 -11.27 -10.14
CA ILE A 373 -1.66 -12.60 -10.35
C ILE A 373 -1.25 -13.17 -9.00
N GLY A 374 -1.85 -14.31 -8.67
CA GLY A 374 -1.60 -15.06 -7.44
C GLY A 374 -0.35 -15.93 -7.53
N LEU A 375 -0.42 -17.07 -6.87
CA LEU A 375 0.67 -18.06 -6.78
C LEU A 375 0.35 -19.37 -7.55
N GLU A 376 -0.68 -19.37 -8.38
CA GLU A 376 -1.05 -20.49 -9.24
C GLU A 376 0.00 -20.69 -10.35
N SER A 377 -0.05 -21.83 -11.03
CA SER A 377 0.76 -22.08 -12.22
C SER A 377 0.50 -21.03 -13.29
N VAL A 378 1.56 -20.41 -13.80
CA VAL A 378 1.46 -19.38 -14.84
C VAL A 378 0.81 -19.95 -16.12
N ASP A 379 1.12 -21.19 -16.45
CA ASP A 379 0.59 -21.84 -17.66
C ASP A 379 -0.93 -22.06 -17.55
N ASP A 380 -1.42 -22.41 -16.34
CA ASP A 380 -2.85 -22.55 -16.08
C ASP A 380 -3.56 -21.19 -16.17
N LEU A 381 -2.94 -20.13 -15.64
CA LEU A 381 -3.49 -18.76 -15.70
C LEU A 381 -3.56 -18.24 -17.15
N ILE A 382 -2.52 -18.49 -17.94
CA ILE A 382 -2.49 -18.12 -19.37
C ILE A 382 -3.55 -18.89 -20.14
N ALA A 383 -3.67 -20.21 -19.92
CA ALA A 383 -4.68 -21.04 -20.58
C ALA A 383 -6.12 -20.58 -20.24
N ASP A 384 -6.36 -20.19 -18.99
CA ASP A 384 -7.65 -19.67 -18.54
C ASP A 384 -7.99 -18.32 -19.22
N LEU A 385 -7.00 -17.41 -19.28
CA LEU A 385 -7.15 -16.13 -19.99
C LEU A 385 -7.33 -16.32 -21.50
N GLU A 386 -6.61 -17.25 -22.13
CA GLU A 386 -6.75 -17.56 -23.55
C GLU A 386 -8.15 -18.09 -23.86
N ALA A 387 -8.64 -19.04 -23.06
CA ALA A 387 -10.02 -19.51 -23.16
C ALA A 387 -11.03 -18.39 -22.91
N GLY A 388 -10.73 -17.46 -22.00
CA GLY A 388 -11.51 -16.26 -21.74
C GLY A 388 -11.58 -15.34 -22.95
N LEU A 389 -10.43 -14.93 -23.50
CA LEU A 389 -10.33 -14.07 -24.68
C LEU A 389 -11.05 -14.68 -25.89
N GLY A 390 -10.97 -16.00 -26.07
CA GLY A 390 -11.70 -16.71 -27.13
C GLY A 390 -13.24 -16.66 -27.03
N ARG A 391 -13.78 -16.23 -25.88
CA ARG A 391 -15.23 -16.02 -25.69
C ARG A 391 -15.70 -14.59 -25.99
N LEU A 392 -14.78 -13.66 -26.20
CA LEU A 392 -15.12 -12.27 -26.53
C LEU A 392 -15.89 -12.21 -27.87
N LYS A 393 -16.97 -11.42 -27.87
CA LYS A 393 -17.79 -11.15 -29.05
C LYS A 393 -17.67 -9.67 -29.40
N THR A 394 -17.49 -9.44 -30.70
CA THR A 394 -17.49 -8.08 -31.30
C THR A 394 -18.90 -7.53 -31.47
#